data_cf6e8605aa2d2b2cd61b12c3adb94427
#
_entry.id   cf6e8605aa2d2b2cd61b12c3adb94427
#
_cell.length_a   1.000
_cell.length_b   1.000
_cell.length_c   1.000
_cell.angle_alpha   90.00
_cell.angle_beta   90.00
_cell.angle_gamma   90.00
#
_symmetry.space_group_name_H-M   'P 1'
#
loop_
_entity.id
_entity.type
_entity.pdbx_description
1 polymer ?
#
loop_
_entity_poly.entity_id
_entity_poly.type
_entity_poly.pdbx_seq_one_letter_code
_entity_poly.pdbx_strand_id
1 'polypeptide(L)'
;MSEELSAIDRSILELVQRNADISTGEIAEAVGLSQSPCWRRLQRLKDEGYIKRQVALIDRQKLGESFFIFASLKMVTLTPQERADFMRKIEAIPEILECYTLFGEMDVMIKVYSQSMNWFQNFVFNVLMKLPGVQDIQSTVTISELKYTTAIPVR
;
A
#
# COMPACT_ATOMS: atom_id res chain seq x y z
N MET A 1 15.57 -16.93 -13.14
CA MET A 1 16.19 -15.63 -13.47
C MET A 1 15.07 -14.78 -14.06
N SER A 2 14.65 -13.71 -13.36
CA SER A 2 13.70 -12.75 -13.96
C SER A 2 14.43 -12.08 -15.14
N GLU A 3 13.86 -12.16 -16.33
CA GLU A 3 14.34 -11.39 -17.46
C GLU A 3 14.36 -9.90 -17.09
N GLU A 4 15.47 -9.23 -17.36
CA GLU A 4 15.60 -7.81 -17.07
C GLU A 4 14.54 -7.01 -17.84
N LEU A 5 13.81 -6.12 -17.16
CA LEU A 5 12.76 -5.31 -17.77
C LEU A 5 13.33 -4.48 -18.94
N SER A 6 12.81 -4.69 -20.13
CA SER A 6 13.15 -3.86 -21.29
C SER A 6 12.61 -2.42 -21.12
N ALA A 7 13.16 -1.46 -21.87
CA ALA A 7 12.65 -0.08 -21.88
C ALA A 7 11.14 -0.02 -22.24
N ILE A 8 10.71 -0.88 -23.15
CA ILE A 8 9.29 -0.98 -23.54
C ILE A 8 8.44 -1.50 -22.37
N ASP A 9 8.90 -2.52 -21.64
CA ASP A 9 8.16 -3.06 -20.50
C ASP A 9 8.02 -2.02 -19.39
N ARG A 10 9.07 -1.23 -19.13
CA ARG A 10 9.02 -0.09 -18.20
C ARG A 10 8.00 0.95 -18.63
N SER A 11 7.96 1.31 -19.91
CA SER A 11 6.97 2.26 -20.45
C SER A 11 5.54 1.72 -20.32
N ILE A 12 5.32 0.43 -20.57
CA ILE A 12 4.01 -0.22 -20.34
C ILE A 12 3.60 -0.10 -18.88
N LEU A 13 4.50 -0.44 -17.95
CA LEU A 13 4.23 -0.33 -16.50
C LEU A 13 3.93 1.11 -16.07
N GLU A 14 4.65 2.11 -16.61
CA GLU A 14 4.40 3.52 -16.33
C GLU A 14 3.02 3.98 -16.80
N LEU A 15 2.55 3.52 -17.96
CA LEU A 15 1.22 3.84 -18.47
C LEU A 15 0.13 3.20 -17.61
N VAL A 16 0.24 1.89 -17.35
CA VAL A 16 -0.77 1.12 -16.60
C VAL A 16 -0.91 1.60 -15.15
N GLN A 17 0.19 1.96 -14.48
CA GLN A 17 0.10 2.45 -13.10
C GLN A 17 -0.55 3.83 -12.97
N ARG A 18 -0.58 4.62 -14.04
CA ARG A 18 -1.24 5.94 -14.08
C ARG A 18 -2.71 5.85 -14.45
N ASN A 19 -3.04 4.92 -15.35
CA ASN A 19 -4.39 4.67 -15.80
C ASN A 19 -4.59 3.17 -16.03
N ALA A 20 -5.26 2.51 -15.09
CA ALA A 20 -5.52 1.07 -15.18
C ALA A 20 -6.58 0.71 -16.24
N ASP A 21 -7.39 1.67 -16.70
CA ASP A 21 -8.43 1.49 -17.72
C ASP A 21 -7.92 1.72 -19.14
N ILE A 22 -6.62 2.06 -19.31
CA ILE A 22 -6.00 2.24 -20.62
C ILE A 22 -6.11 0.94 -21.43
N SER A 23 -6.58 1.05 -22.68
CA SER A 23 -6.70 -0.10 -23.57
C SER A 23 -5.34 -0.58 -24.07
N THR A 24 -5.26 -1.87 -24.44
CA THR A 24 -4.03 -2.43 -25.05
C THR A 24 -3.65 -1.72 -26.36
N GLY A 25 -4.65 -1.21 -27.09
CA GLY A 25 -4.40 -0.42 -28.32
C GLY A 25 -3.69 0.89 -28.04
N GLU A 26 -4.17 1.64 -27.04
CA GLU A 26 -3.56 2.93 -26.61
C GLU A 26 -2.16 2.70 -26.04
N ILE A 27 -1.94 1.63 -25.28
CA ILE A 27 -0.60 1.28 -24.79
C ILE A 27 0.32 0.97 -25.99
N ALA A 28 -0.14 0.16 -26.94
CA ALA A 28 0.63 -0.24 -28.11
C ALA A 28 1.07 0.97 -28.95
N GLU A 29 0.16 1.90 -29.20
CA GLU A 29 0.45 3.16 -29.89
C GLU A 29 1.51 3.99 -29.13
N ALA A 30 1.35 4.14 -27.82
CA ALA A 30 2.25 4.92 -26.98
C ALA A 30 3.67 4.36 -26.91
N VAL A 31 3.83 3.02 -26.99
CA VAL A 31 5.14 2.35 -26.94
C VAL A 31 5.69 1.95 -28.30
N GLY A 32 5.01 2.31 -29.40
CA GLY A 32 5.44 2.03 -30.77
C GLY A 32 5.39 0.55 -31.16
N LEU A 33 4.41 -0.20 -30.65
CA LEU A 33 4.18 -1.61 -30.96
C LEU A 33 2.84 -1.82 -31.69
N SER A 34 2.70 -2.95 -32.37
CA SER A 34 1.38 -3.45 -32.75
C SER A 34 0.67 -4.09 -31.54
N GLN A 35 -0.65 -4.18 -31.60
CA GLN A 35 -1.49 -4.58 -30.47
C GLN A 35 -1.17 -5.97 -29.92
N SER A 36 -0.91 -6.96 -30.78
CA SER A 36 -0.65 -8.34 -30.36
C SER A 36 0.66 -8.53 -29.57
N PRO A 37 1.83 -8.01 -30.00
CA PRO A 37 3.04 -8.01 -29.17
C PRO A 37 2.89 -7.24 -27.87
N CYS A 38 2.18 -6.11 -27.87
CA CYS A 38 1.92 -5.32 -26.68
C CYS A 38 1.08 -6.11 -25.66
N TRP A 39 0.01 -6.76 -26.13
CA TRP A 39 -0.82 -7.62 -25.29
C TRP A 39 -0.02 -8.76 -24.65
N ARG A 40 0.83 -9.44 -25.41
CA ARG A 40 1.69 -10.52 -24.87
C ARG A 40 2.64 -10.03 -23.79
N ARG A 41 3.23 -8.84 -23.96
CA ARG A 41 4.10 -8.24 -22.93
C ARG A 41 3.30 -7.88 -21.68
N LEU A 42 2.13 -7.27 -21.84
CA LEU A 42 1.26 -6.93 -20.73
C LEU A 42 0.83 -8.17 -19.92
N GLN A 43 0.48 -9.26 -20.62
CA GLN A 43 0.15 -10.53 -19.94
C GLN A 43 1.37 -11.08 -19.19
N ARG A 44 2.53 -11.12 -19.80
CA ARG A 44 3.77 -11.54 -19.13
C ARG A 44 4.04 -10.73 -17.86
N LEU A 45 3.92 -9.40 -17.93
CA LEU A 45 4.13 -8.53 -16.76
C LEU A 45 3.12 -8.80 -15.62
N LYS A 46 1.90 -9.21 -15.97
CA LYS A 46 0.90 -9.67 -14.98
C LYS A 46 1.28 -11.04 -14.41
N ASP A 47 1.62 -12.01 -15.26
CA ASP A 47 1.93 -13.38 -14.87
C ASP A 47 3.22 -13.45 -14.01
N GLU A 48 4.21 -12.62 -14.32
CA GLU A 48 5.45 -12.47 -13.55
C GLU A 48 5.27 -11.63 -12.26
N GLY A 49 4.08 -11.07 -12.02
CA GLY A 49 3.74 -10.35 -10.80
C GLY A 49 4.25 -8.91 -10.72
N TYR A 50 4.74 -8.31 -11.80
CA TYR A 50 5.07 -6.88 -11.85
C TYR A 50 3.81 -6.02 -11.64
N ILE A 51 2.67 -6.48 -12.12
CA ILE A 51 1.36 -5.90 -11.86
C ILE A 51 0.63 -6.81 -10.87
N LYS A 52 0.62 -6.43 -9.59
CA LYS A 52 0.00 -7.23 -8.52
C LYS A 52 -1.52 -7.30 -8.66
N ARG A 53 -2.16 -6.15 -8.90
CA ARG A 53 -3.62 -6.01 -9.05
C ARG A 53 -3.97 -4.62 -9.59
N GLN A 54 -5.17 -4.50 -10.13
CA GLN A 54 -5.77 -3.22 -10.52
C GLN A 54 -6.89 -2.89 -9.52
N VAL A 55 -6.93 -1.65 -9.05
CA VAL A 55 -7.92 -1.19 -8.07
C VAL A 55 -8.41 0.20 -8.43
N ALA A 56 -9.66 0.50 -8.10
CA ALA A 56 -10.17 1.87 -8.13
C ALA A 56 -9.69 2.62 -6.89
N LEU A 57 -9.22 3.85 -7.07
CA LEU A 57 -8.92 4.77 -5.97
C LEU A 57 -10.19 5.54 -5.61
N ILE A 58 -10.58 5.47 -4.35
CA ILE A 58 -11.76 6.13 -3.84
C ILE A 58 -11.39 7.49 -3.25
N ASP A 59 -12.12 8.53 -3.66
CA ASP A 59 -12.01 9.85 -3.05
C ASP A 59 -12.63 9.84 -1.65
N ARG A 60 -11.78 9.72 -0.63
CA ARG A 60 -12.20 9.67 0.77
C ARG A 60 -12.91 10.94 1.24
N GLN A 61 -12.62 12.09 0.63
CA GLN A 61 -13.27 13.37 1.01
C GLN A 61 -14.76 13.35 0.71
N LYS A 62 -15.18 12.57 -0.30
CA LYS A 62 -16.60 12.36 -0.64
C LYS A 62 -17.32 11.38 0.29
N LEU A 63 -16.58 10.63 1.10
CA LEU A 63 -17.14 9.70 2.09
C LEU A 63 -17.39 10.33 3.47
N GLY A 64 -17.05 11.62 3.65
CA GLY A 64 -17.17 12.34 4.89
C GLY A 64 -15.83 12.69 5.53
N GLU A 65 -15.88 13.24 6.75
CA GLU A 65 -14.68 13.59 7.49
C GLU A 65 -13.86 12.35 7.85
N SER A 66 -12.56 12.43 7.60
CA SER A 66 -11.64 11.34 7.90
C SER A 66 -10.21 11.84 7.99
N PHE A 67 -9.39 11.13 8.76
CA PHE A 67 -7.98 11.41 8.99
C PHE A 67 -7.13 10.20 8.65
N PHE A 68 -5.94 10.44 8.13
CA PHE A 68 -4.88 9.45 8.21
C PHE A 68 -4.06 9.71 9.47
N ILE A 69 -3.75 8.63 10.18
CA ILE A 69 -2.95 8.69 11.39
C ILE A 69 -1.81 7.69 11.22
N PHE A 70 -0.59 8.16 11.42
CA PHE A 70 0.58 7.30 11.49
C PHE A 70 0.85 6.96 12.94
N ALA A 71 0.73 5.68 13.28
CA ALA A 71 1.04 5.20 14.62
C ALA A 71 2.31 4.37 14.58
N SER A 72 3.31 4.79 15.35
CA SER A 72 4.56 4.08 15.53
C SER A 72 4.48 3.25 16.81
N LEU A 73 4.76 1.96 16.70
CA LEU A 73 4.67 0.99 17.78
C LEU A 73 6.07 0.63 18.28
N LYS A 74 6.26 0.67 19.60
CA LYS A 74 7.39 0.05 20.26
C LYS A 74 7.03 -1.37 20.63
N MET A 75 7.87 -2.33 20.24
CA MET A 75 7.59 -3.74 20.43
C MET A 75 8.59 -4.36 21.41
N VAL A 76 8.13 -5.32 22.20
CA VAL A 76 9.04 -6.27 22.83
C VAL A 76 9.49 -7.32 21.81
N THR A 77 10.57 -8.03 22.09
CA THR A 77 10.99 -9.15 21.25
C THR A 77 9.91 -10.23 21.22
N LEU A 78 9.44 -10.54 20.01
CA LEU A 78 8.41 -11.55 19.78
C LEU A 78 9.03 -12.89 19.42
N THR A 79 8.46 -13.97 19.93
CA THR A 79 8.67 -15.31 19.40
C THR A 79 8.11 -15.42 17.98
N PRO A 80 8.54 -16.40 17.17
CA PRO A 80 7.99 -16.62 15.83
C PRO A 80 6.46 -16.75 15.81
N GLN A 81 5.88 -17.42 16.81
CA GLN A 81 4.45 -17.61 16.94
C GLN A 81 3.71 -16.30 17.23
N GLU A 82 4.21 -15.49 18.15
CA GLU A 82 3.64 -14.18 18.48
C GLU A 82 3.74 -13.23 17.30
N ARG A 83 4.82 -13.28 16.53
CA ARG A 83 4.97 -12.49 15.30
C ARG A 83 3.95 -12.88 14.26
N ALA A 84 3.71 -14.17 14.05
CA ALA A 84 2.68 -14.65 13.13
C ALA A 84 1.28 -14.22 13.59
N ASP A 85 0.99 -14.24 14.89
CA ASP A 85 -0.27 -13.77 15.46
C ASP A 85 -0.45 -12.26 15.28
N PHE A 86 0.61 -11.47 15.54
CA PHE A 86 0.61 -10.04 15.28
C PHE A 86 0.28 -9.72 13.82
N MET A 87 0.98 -10.35 12.86
CA MET A 87 0.74 -10.13 11.43
C MET A 87 -0.68 -10.47 11.02
N ARG A 88 -1.20 -11.62 11.46
CA ARG A 88 -2.57 -12.03 11.19
C ARG A 88 -3.60 -11.03 11.73
N LYS A 89 -3.38 -10.49 12.93
CA LYS A 89 -4.26 -9.48 13.52
C LYS A 89 -4.20 -8.15 12.76
N ILE A 90 -3.01 -7.70 12.36
CA ILE A 90 -2.85 -6.50 11.54
C ILE A 90 -3.59 -6.64 10.21
N GLU A 91 -3.43 -7.77 9.51
CA GLU A 91 -4.10 -8.05 8.24
C GLU A 91 -5.63 -8.10 8.36
N ALA A 92 -6.14 -8.51 9.50
CA ALA A 92 -7.58 -8.59 9.76
C ALA A 92 -8.25 -7.26 10.09
N ILE A 93 -7.49 -6.18 10.33
CA ILE A 93 -8.01 -4.86 10.70
C ILE A 93 -8.11 -3.99 9.43
N PRO A 94 -9.32 -3.74 8.91
CA PRO A 94 -9.48 -3.02 7.64
C PRO A 94 -9.08 -1.53 7.72
N GLU A 95 -9.09 -0.94 8.90
CA GLU A 95 -8.68 0.45 9.12
C GLU A 95 -7.16 0.64 9.08
N ILE A 96 -6.38 -0.43 9.21
CA ILE A 96 -4.93 -0.41 9.00
C ILE A 96 -4.66 -0.61 7.50
N LEU A 97 -4.28 0.48 6.84
CA LEU A 97 -4.05 0.47 5.39
C LEU A 97 -2.65 0.00 5.00
N GLU A 98 -1.68 0.28 5.86
CA GLU A 98 -0.26 0.00 5.62
C GLU A 98 0.41 -0.37 6.94
N CYS A 99 1.38 -1.28 6.89
CA CYS A 99 2.19 -1.68 8.05
C CYS A 99 3.63 -1.91 7.59
N TYR A 100 4.57 -1.28 8.26
CA TYR A 100 6.00 -1.33 7.95
C TYR A 100 6.81 -1.65 9.20
N THR A 101 7.82 -2.49 9.08
CA THR A 101 8.87 -2.59 10.09
C THR A 101 9.85 -1.45 9.92
N LEU A 102 10.31 -0.89 11.02
CA LEU A 102 11.25 0.23 11.04
C LEU A 102 12.63 -0.21 11.54
N PHE A 103 13.63 0.50 11.09
CA PHE A 103 14.96 0.45 11.67
C PHE A 103 15.21 1.79 12.39
N GLY A 104 15.13 1.78 13.73
CA GLY A 104 15.24 3.01 14.53
C GLY A 104 14.73 2.82 15.95
N GLU A 105 14.30 3.92 16.57
CA GLU A 105 13.78 3.93 17.94
C GLU A 105 12.48 3.14 18.09
N MET A 106 11.57 3.30 17.12
CA MET A 106 10.31 2.55 17.02
C MET A 106 10.49 1.36 16.09
N ASP A 107 9.69 0.31 16.26
CA ASP A 107 9.89 -0.96 15.59
C ASP A 107 8.92 -1.19 14.43
N VAL A 108 7.70 -0.65 14.52
CA VAL A 108 6.65 -0.80 13.49
C VAL A 108 5.94 0.53 13.30
N MET A 109 5.60 0.87 12.06
CA MET A 109 4.72 1.98 11.71
C MET A 109 3.50 1.45 10.97
N ILE A 110 2.34 1.91 11.36
CA ILE A 110 1.07 1.64 10.69
C ILE A 110 0.42 2.95 10.24
N LYS A 111 -0.29 2.89 9.10
CA LYS A 111 -1.15 3.96 8.62
C LYS A 111 -2.59 3.57 8.86
N VAL A 112 -3.28 4.35 9.67
CA VAL A 112 -4.66 4.10 10.08
C VAL A 112 -5.60 5.10 9.42
N TYR A 113 -6.70 4.61 8.84
CA TYR A 113 -7.83 5.42 8.42
C TYR A 113 -8.79 5.59 9.60
N SER A 114 -9.07 6.84 9.96
CA SER A 114 -9.93 7.16 11.11
C SER A 114 -11.02 8.17 10.72
N GLN A 115 -12.23 7.94 11.19
CA GLN A 115 -13.38 8.82 10.98
C GLN A 115 -13.45 9.95 12.00
N SER A 116 -12.84 9.78 13.19
CA SER A 116 -12.79 10.80 14.22
C SER A 116 -11.68 10.53 15.24
N MET A 117 -11.26 11.58 15.97
CA MET A 117 -10.26 11.43 17.03
C MET A 117 -10.76 10.55 18.17
N ASN A 118 -12.05 10.63 18.50
CA ASN A 118 -12.65 9.79 19.55
C ASN A 118 -12.63 8.31 19.15
N TRP A 119 -12.97 8.01 17.90
CA TRP A 119 -12.85 6.65 17.38
C TRP A 119 -11.41 6.15 17.46
N PHE A 120 -10.43 6.97 17.04
CA PHE A 120 -9.02 6.58 17.07
C PHE A 120 -8.52 6.33 18.50
N GLN A 121 -8.90 7.16 19.46
CA GLN A 121 -8.55 6.94 20.85
C GLN A 121 -9.06 5.58 21.36
N ASN A 122 -10.31 5.24 21.08
CA ASN A 122 -10.87 3.94 21.41
C ASN A 122 -10.13 2.79 20.69
N PHE A 123 -9.76 3.00 19.43
CA PHE A 123 -9.00 2.04 18.63
C PHE A 123 -7.60 1.77 19.23
N VAL A 124 -6.90 2.80 19.67
CA VAL A 124 -5.61 2.64 20.37
C VAL A 124 -5.76 1.76 21.61
N PHE A 125 -6.69 2.09 22.52
CA PHE A 125 -6.81 1.37 23.80
C PHE A 125 -7.43 -0.02 23.66
N ASN A 126 -8.38 -0.20 22.75
CA ASN A 126 -9.13 -1.45 22.65
C ASN A 126 -8.56 -2.43 21.63
N VAL A 127 -7.77 -1.95 20.67
CA VAL A 127 -7.21 -2.77 19.60
C VAL A 127 -5.69 -2.74 19.61
N LEU A 128 -5.06 -1.60 19.36
CA LEU A 128 -3.61 -1.54 19.16
C LEU A 128 -2.81 -1.95 20.40
N MET A 129 -3.19 -1.47 21.59
CA MET A 129 -2.52 -1.85 22.84
C MET A 129 -2.72 -3.31 23.23
N LYS A 130 -3.66 -4.01 22.59
CA LYS A 130 -3.91 -5.44 22.82
C LYS A 130 -3.24 -6.34 21.78
N LEU A 131 -2.54 -5.77 20.80
CA LEU A 131 -1.75 -6.54 19.86
C LEU A 131 -0.55 -7.20 20.56
N PRO A 132 -0.15 -8.41 20.15
CA PRO A 132 1.00 -9.08 20.75
C PRO A 132 2.25 -8.21 20.72
N GLY A 133 2.88 -8.04 21.87
CA GLY A 133 4.17 -7.38 22.01
C GLY A 133 4.19 -5.85 21.90
N VAL A 134 3.06 -5.20 21.71
CA VAL A 134 3.00 -3.71 21.72
C VAL A 134 3.25 -3.21 23.12
N GLN A 135 4.28 -2.37 23.29
CA GLN A 135 4.71 -1.80 24.55
C GLN A 135 4.34 -0.31 24.66
N ASP A 136 4.52 0.43 23.58
CA ASP A 136 4.23 1.86 23.52
C ASP A 136 3.74 2.24 22.11
N ILE A 137 2.98 3.34 22.03
CA ILE A 137 2.42 3.86 20.78
C ILE A 137 2.58 5.38 20.73
N GLN A 138 3.23 5.84 19.66
CA GLN A 138 3.30 7.26 19.31
C GLN A 138 2.48 7.52 18.06
N SER A 139 1.51 8.42 18.16
CA SER A 139 0.59 8.70 17.06
C SER A 139 0.75 10.10 16.51
N THR A 140 0.80 10.23 15.17
CA THR A 140 0.86 11.50 14.45
C THR A 140 -0.36 11.61 13.53
N VAL A 141 -1.19 12.62 13.77
CA VAL A 141 -2.39 12.89 12.97
C VAL A 141 -2.03 13.77 11.79
N THR A 142 -2.49 13.40 10.59
CA THR A 142 -2.32 14.25 9.41
C THR A 142 -3.34 15.39 9.41
N ILE A 143 -2.89 16.60 9.09
CA ILE A 143 -3.77 17.76 8.97
C ILE A 143 -4.30 17.89 7.55
N SER A 144 -3.41 17.73 6.56
CA SER A 144 -3.77 17.81 5.14
C SER A 144 -2.91 16.88 4.30
N GLU A 145 -3.46 16.46 3.17
CA GLU A 145 -2.75 15.69 2.17
C GLU A 145 -2.21 16.64 1.09
N LEU A 146 -0.91 16.82 1.04
CA LEU A 146 -0.26 17.71 0.06
C LEU A 146 0.03 17.01 -1.26
N LYS A 147 0.23 15.68 -1.20
CA LYS A 147 0.47 14.84 -2.37
C LYS A 147 0.10 13.40 -2.05
N TYR A 148 -0.64 12.79 -2.96
CA TYR A 148 -0.90 11.36 -2.96
C TYR A 148 -0.71 10.78 -4.36
N THR A 149 0.02 9.69 -4.46
CA THR A 149 0.14 8.91 -5.70
C THR A 149 0.50 7.46 -5.35
N THR A 150 -0.05 6.53 -6.11
CA THR A 150 0.34 5.11 -6.06
C THR A 150 1.41 4.77 -7.11
N ALA A 151 1.70 5.71 -8.02
CA ALA A 151 2.68 5.52 -9.07
C ALA A 151 4.11 5.61 -8.51
N ILE A 152 4.89 4.56 -8.74
CA ILE A 152 6.32 4.49 -8.41
C ILE A 152 7.17 4.72 -9.66
N PRO A 153 8.37 5.32 -9.55
CA PRO A 153 9.30 5.42 -10.67
C PRO A 153 9.75 4.02 -11.13
N VAL A 154 9.50 3.70 -12.39
CA VAL A 154 9.94 2.43 -13.00
C VAL A 154 11.30 2.67 -13.65
N ARG A 155 12.39 2.23 -13.00
CA ARG A 155 13.78 2.43 -13.44
C ARG A 155 14.39 1.13 -13.93
#